data_dde7d0a3ae8e578d3a971c6ec2a31924
#
_entry.id   dde7d0a3ae8e578d3a971c6ec2a31924
#
_cell.length_a   1.000
_cell.length_b   1.000
_cell.length_c   1.000
_cell.angle_alpha   90.00
_cell.angle_beta   90.00
_cell.angle_gamma   90.00
#
_symmetry.space_group_name_H-M   'P 1'
#
loop_
_entity.id
_entity.type
_entity.pdbx_description
1 polymer ?
#
loop_
_entity_poly.entity_id
_entity_poly.type
_entity_poly.pdbx_seq_one_letter_code
_entity_poly.pdbx_strand_id
1 'polypeptide(L)'
;MSEPSRTLPGTGSIEVIVGSMYSGKTEELIRRLRRAQIARQRVEIFKPDIDNRYAKDAIVSHSDLRIPSRSVRKAADILRHAHEAQVIGIDEGQFLGRALLPVVEKLARMGKRVIVAGLDQDYRARPFEPMPDLLAIAEYITKTLAICVVCGSPANRTYRKVQRAGRVVVGGTEIYEARCRRCFDLGRRASPAAEPIGDPYAQPSARPRARRAVAARRRRVR
;
A
#
# COMPACT_ATOMS: atom_id res chain seq x y z
N MET A 1 15.12 -15.58 -6.99
CA MET A 1 13.67 -15.66 -6.70
C MET A 1 12.97 -16.04 -8.00
N SER A 2 12.39 -17.23 -8.05
CA SER A 2 11.65 -17.73 -9.22
C SER A 2 10.33 -16.96 -9.32
N GLU A 3 10.06 -16.42 -10.54
CA GLU A 3 8.71 -15.92 -10.84
C GLU A 3 7.71 -17.07 -10.76
N PRO A 4 6.45 -16.79 -10.37
CA PRO A 4 5.42 -17.79 -10.36
C PRO A 4 5.30 -18.41 -11.75
N SER A 5 5.56 -19.70 -11.86
CA SER A 5 5.31 -20.46 -13.07
C SER A 5 3.80 -20.47 -13.32
N ARG A 6 3.40 -20.50 -14.59
CA ARG A 6 2.04 -20.51 -15.14
C ARG A 6 0.96 -20.93 -14.12
N THR A 7 0.13 -19.99 -13.70
CA THR A 7 -1.17 -20.33 -13.12
C THR A 7 -1.94 -21.23 -14.08
N LEU A 8 -2.58 -22.26 -13.55
CA LEU A 8 -3.46 -23.14 -14.33
C LEU A 8 -4.49 -22.30 -15.10
N PRO A 9 -4.86 -22.67 -16.34
CA PRO A 9 -5.88 -21.95 -17.07
C PRO A 9 -7.17 -21.82 -16.24
N GLY A 10 -7.67 -20.58 -16.07
CA GLY A 10 -8.88 -20.29 -15.30
C GLY A 10 -8.68 -19.98 -13.81
N THR A 11 -7.46 -20.10 -13.28
CA THR A 11 -7.15 -19.66 -11.91
C THR A 11 -6.43 -18.31 -11.95
N GLY A 12 -6.96 -17.31 -11.23
CA GLY A 12 -6.28 -16.05 -11.01
C GLY A 12 -5.26 -16.15 -9.87
N SER A 13 -4.50 -15.07 -9.67
CA SER A 13 -3.55 -14.97 -8.56
C SER A 13 -3.41 -13.54 -8.10
N ILE A 14 -3.02 -13.38 -6.84
CA ILE A 14 -2.71 -12.09 -6.21
C ILE A 14 -1.22 -12.08 -5.91
N GLU A 15 -0.53 -11.08 -6.45
CA GLU A 15 0.88 -10.80 -6.17
C GLU A 15 1.00 -9.47 -5.46
N VAL A 16 1.76 -9.40 -4.39
CA VAL A 16 1.96 -8.15 -3.64
C VAL A 16 3.43 -7.79 -3.56
N ILE A 17 3.76 -6.58 -4.00
CA ILE A 17 5.10 -6.00 -3.95
C ILE A 17 5.11 -4.89 -2.91
N VAL A 18 5.84 -5.07 -1.82
CA VAL A 18 5.89 -4.11 -0.71
C VAL A 18 7.30 -3.67 -0.38
N GLY A 19 7.41 -2.55 0.31
CA GLY A 19 8.68 -2.01 0.80
C GLY A 19 8.59 -0.52 1.07
N SER A 20 9.64 0.08 1.60
CA SER A 20 9.73 1.52 1.86
C SER A 20 9.74 2.34 0.57
N MET A 21 9.65 3.66 0.67
CA MET A 21 9.99 4.53 -0.47
C MET A 21 11.42 4.23 -0.94
N TYR A 22 11.67 4.41 -2.23
CA TYR A 22 12.96 4.18 -2.90
C TYR A 22 13.46 2.72 -2.91
N SER A 23 12.58 1.75 -2.68
CA SER A 23 12.95 0.33 -2.66
C SER A 23 12.77 -0.40 -4.01
N GLY A 24 12.38 0.31 -5.08
CA GLY A 24 12.22 -0.28 -6.41
C GLY A 24 10.89 -1.01 -6.65
N LYS A 25 9.84 -0.77 -5.84
CA LYS A 25 8.52 -1.42 -6.00
C LYS A 25 7.89 -1.18 -7.38
N THR A 26 7.83 0.08 -7.80
CA THR A 26 7.26 0.46 -9.10
C THR A 26 8.08 -0.12 -10.26
N GLU A 27 9.40 -0.19 -10.12
CA GLU A 27 10.31 -0.84 -11.10
C GLU A 27 9.99 -2.33 -11.24
N GLU A 28 9.85 -3.02 -10.13
CA GLU A 28 9.50 -4.45 -10.11
C GLU A 28 8.09 -4.69 -10.67
N LEU A 29 7.12 -3.82 -10.36
CA LEU A 29 5.80 -3.85 -10.97
C LEU A 29 5.89 -3.69 -12.48
N ILE A 30 6.56 -2.66 -12.99
CA ILE A 30 6.75 -2.39 -14.41
C ILE A 30 7.44 -3.59 -15.08
N ARG A 31 8.48 -4.15 -14.47
CA ARG A 31 9.19 -5.34 -14.98
C ARG A 31 8.22 -6.52 -15.20
N ARG A 32 7.37 -6.83 -14.22
CA ARG A 32 6.38 -7.91 -14.33
C ARG A 32 5.33 -7.63 -15.42
N LEU A 33 4.83 -6.41 -15.48
CA LEU A 33 3.82 -6.01 -16.47
C LEU A 33 4.35 -6.03 -17.89
N ARG A 34 5.60 -5.57 -18.11
CA ARG A 34 6.27 -5.68 -19.43
C ARG A 34 6.46 -7.13 -19.86
N ARG A 35 6.82 -8.03 -18.94
CA ARG A 35 6.92 -9.46 -19.26
C ARG A 35 5.57 -10.05 -19.67
N ALA A 36 4.47 -9.64 -19.02
CA ALA A 36 3.12 -10.03 -19.43
C ALA A 36 2.77 -9.51 -20.84
N GLN A 37 3.13 -8.26 -21.15
CA GLN A 37 2.96 -7.69 -22.48
C GLN A 37 3.77 -8.44 -23.57
N ILE A 38 5.03 -8.78 -23.28
CA ILE A 38 5.86 -9.60 -24.17
C ILE A 38 5.21 -10.97 -24.42
N ALA A 39 4.58 -11.54 -23.37
CA ALA A 39 3.80 -12.77 -23.46
C ALA A 39 2.43 -12.59 -24.16
N ARG A 40 2.18 -11.42 -24.77
CA ARG A 40 0.94 -11.06 -25.47
C ARG A 40 -0.31 -11.12 -24.60
N GLN A 41 -0.18 -10.97 -23.29
CA GLN A 41 -1.30 -10.85 -22.38
C GLN A 41 -1.85 -9.41 -22.40
N ARG A 42 -3.18 -9.29 -22.33
CA ARG A 42 -3.82 -7.96 -22.19
C ARG A 42 -3.60 -7.45 -20.78
N VAL A 43 -2.92 -6.31 -20.65
CA VAL A 43 -2.52 -5.70 -19.38
C VAL A 43 -3.24 -4.39 -19.20
N GLU A 44 -3.88 -4.19 -18.05
CA GLU A 44 -4.40 -2.90 -17.60
C GLU A 44 -3.69 -2.48 -16.30
N ILE A 45 -3.40 -1.18 -16.18
CA ILE A 45 -2.61 -0.64 -15.08
C ILE A 45 -3.35 0.53 -14.45
N PHE A 46 -3.42 0.51 -13.13
CA PHE A 46 -4.15 1.51 -12.34
C PHE A 46 -3.27 2.15 -11.30
N LYS A 47 -3.55 3.42 -10.99
CA LYS A 47 -2.99 4.14 -9.87
C LYS A 47 -4.04 5.05 -9.21
N PRO A 48 -3.93 5.37 -7.92
CA PRO A 48 -4.80 6.35 -7.27
C PRO A 48 -4.61 7.75 -7.85
N ASP A 49 -5.71 8.51 -7.98
CA ASP A 49 -5.70 9.92 -8.45
C ASP A 49 -5.05 10.90 -7.45
N ILE A 50 -4.63 10.43 -6.29
CA ILE A 50 -4.03 11.26 -5.23
C ILE A 50 -2.57 11.61 -5.51
N ASP A 51 -1.90 10.90 -6.40
CA ASP A 51 -0.49 11.12 -6.73
C ASP A 51 -0.32 11.93 -8.02
N ASN A 52 -0.47 13.26 -7.90
CA ASN A 52 -0.26 14.21 -9.01
C ASN A 52 1.22 14.52 -9.28
N ARG A 53 2.18 13.86 -8.59
CA ARG A 53 3.62 14.14 -8.72
C ARG A 53 4.21 13.74 -10.05
N TYR A 54 3.61 12.79 -10.73
CA TYR A 54 4.04 12.27 -12.03
C TYR A 54 2.86 12.22 -13.00
N ALA A 55 3.14 12.13 -14.30
CA ALA A 55 2.15 12.17 -15.37
C ALA A 55 0.86 11.42 -15.02
N LYS A 56 -0.30 12.05 -15.23
CA LYS A 56 -1.62 11.49 -14.91
C LYS A 56 -1.88 10.13 -15.58
N ASP A 57 -1.25 9.89 -16.73
CA ASP A 57 -1.53 8.78 -17.62
C ASP A 57 -0.41 7.71 -17.67
N ALA A 58 0.54 7.74 -16.72
CA ALA A 58 1.59 6.74 -16.63
C ALA A 58 2.03 6.50 -15.20
N ILE A 59 2.45 5.26 -14.86
CA ILE A 59 3.30 5.01 -13.71
C ILE A 59 4.75 5.26 -14.11
N VAL A 60 5.48 5.94 -13.24
CA VAL A 60 6.88 6.32 -13.47
C VAL A 60 7.69 5.86 -12.28
N SER A 61 8.73 5.05 -12.51
CA SER A 61 9.69 4.72 -11.47
C SER A 61 10.68 5.86 -11.23
N HIS A 62 11.42 5.78 -10.13
CA HIS A 62 12.51 6.73 -9.86
C HIS A 62 13.64 6.69 -10.89
N SER A 63 13.74 5.60 -11.69
CA SER A 63 14.67 5.43 -12.80
C SER A 63 14.05 5.78 -14.16
N ASP A 64 13.01 6.62 -14.21
CA ASP A 64 12.31 7.08 -15.42
C ASP A 64 11.68 5.96 -16.28
N LEU A 65 11.53 4.75 -15.77
CA LEU A 65 10.77 3.73 -16.45
C LEU A 65 9.29 4.09 -16.43
N ARG A 66 8.69 4.16 -17.62
CA ARG A 66 7.28 4.56 -17.80
C ARG A 66 6.47 3.46 -18.44
N ILE A 67 5.23 3.33 -17.99
CA ILE A 67 4.22 2.49 -18.61
C ILE A 67 2.85 3.20 -18.47
N PRO A 68 2.05 3.26 -19.55
CA PRO A 68 0.73 3.89 -19.50
C PRO A 68 -0.13 3.29 -18.38
N SER A 69 -0.82 4.13 -17.65
CA SER A 69 -1.70 3.71 -16.55
C SER A 69 -2.93 4.60 -16.47
N ARG A 70 -4.01 4.07 -15.90
CA ARG A 70 -5.26 4.77 -15.66
C ARG A 70 -5.34 5.24 -14.21
N SER A 71 -5.57 6.54 -14.02
CA SER A 71 -5.87 7.09 -12.68
C SER A 71 -7.29 6.72 -12.27
N VAL A 72 -7.46 6.28 -11.02
CA VAL A 72 -8.76 5.93 -10.43
C VAL A 72 -8.97 6.61 -9.09
N ARG A 73 -10.19 7.09 -8.84
CA ARG A 73 -10.54 7.72 -7.56
C ARG A 73 -10.94 6.71 -6.50
N LYS A 74 -11.51 5.58 -6.91
CA LYS A 74 -12.00 4.53 -6.02
C LYS A 74 -11.56 3.17 -6.53
N ALA A 75 -11.28 2.24 -5.63
CA ALA A 75 -10.93 0.87 -5.98
C ALA A 75 -11.98 0.20 -6.88
N ALA A 76 -13.27 0.48 -6.68
CA ALA A 76 -14.36 -0.07 -7.49
C ALA A 76 -14.29 0.34 -8.98
N ASP A 77 -13.65 1.46 -9.31
CA ASP A 77 -13.50 1.90 -10.69
C ASP A 77 -12.60 0.95 -11.49
N ILE A 78 -11.69 0.24 -10.83
CA ILE A 78 -10.84 -0.78 -11.45
C ILE A 78 -11.68 -1.86 -12.13
N LEU A 79 -12.76 -2.32 -11.47
CA LEU A 79 -13.62 -3.36 -12.01
C LEU A 79 -14.29 -2.96 -13.33
N ARG A 80 -14.58 -1.66 -13.51
CA ARG A 80 -15.22 -1.15 -14.74
C ARG A 80 -14.31 -1.22 -15.96
N HIS A 81 -13.00 -1.15 -15.75
CA HIS A 81 -12.01 -1.08 -16.82
C HIS A 81 -11.20 -2.38 -16.98
N ALA A 82 -11.38 -3.34 -16.07
CA ALA A 82 -10.59 -4.56 -16.03
C ALA A 82 -11.18 -5.73 -16.86
N HIS A 83 -12.31 -5.54 -17.57
CA HIS A 83 -13.05 -6.65 -18.19
C HIS A 83 -12.20 -7.51 -19.09
N GLU A 84 -11.48 -6.92 -20.03
CA GLU A 84 -10.71 -7.65 -21.03
C GLU A 84 -9.28 -7.99 -20.60
N ALA A 85 -8.80 -7.36 -19.54
CA ALA A 85 -7.45 -7.59 -19.09
C ALA A 85 -7.28 -9.00 -18.49
N GLN A 86 -6.14 -9.61 -18.76
CA GLN A 86 -5.70 -10.87 -18.16
C GLN A 86 -4.78 -10.60 -16.96
N VAL A 87 -4.04 -9.49 -17.04
CA VAL A 87 -3.13 -9.04 -15.99
C VAL A 87 -3.49 -7.62 -15.56
N ILE A 88 -3.63 -7.42 -14.28
CA ILE A 88 -3.96 -6.14 -13.66
C ILE A 88 -2.77 -5.70 -12.81
N GLY A 89 -2.22 -4.52 -13.10
CA GLY A 89 -1.23 -3.84 -12.26
C GLY A 89 -1.89 -2.73 -11.46
N ILE A 90 -1.59 -2.63 -10.16
CA ILE A 90 -2.07 -1.56 -9.30
C ILE A 90 -0.85 -0.99 -8.56
N ASP A 91 -0.50 0.26 -8.84
CA ASP A 91 0.56 0.96 -8.12
C ASP A 91 -0.01 1.80 -6.99
N GLU A 92 0.79 2.04 -5.94
CA GLU A 92 0.43 2.84 -4.76
C GLU A 92 -0.89 2.37 -4.09
N GLY A 93 -1.09 1.04 -4.02
CA GLY A 93 -2.33 0.41 -3.54
C GLY A 93 -2.79 0.86 -2.16
N GLN A 94 -1.90 1.31 -1.27
CA GLN A 94 -2.24 1.81 0.07
C GLN A 94 -3.16 3.04 0.03
N PHE A 95 -3.19 3.80 -1.07
CA PHE A 95 -4.06 4.96 -1.18
C PHE A 95 -5.49 4.65 -1.65
N LEU A 96 -5.77 3.41 -2.05
CA LEU A 96 -7.13 2.95 -2.38
C LEU A 96 -7.91 2.44 -1.16
N GLY A 97 -7.25 2.33 -0.01
CA GLY A 97 -7.87 1.95 1.25
C GLY A 97 -8.41 0.52 1.27
N ARG A 98 -9.13 0.15 2.33
CA ARG A 98 -9.69 -1.21 2.52
C ARG A 98 -10.64 -1.65 1.41
N ALA A 99 -11.24 -0.73 0.67
CA ALA A 99 -12.08 -1.05 -0.47
C ALA A 99 -11.32 -1.77 -1.61
N LEU A 100 -9.99 -1.75 -1.61
CA LEU A 100 -9.17 -2.46 -2.59
C LEU A 100 -9.24 -3.98 -2.39
N LEU A 101 -9.35 -4.46 -1.16
CA LEU A 101 -9.31 -5.89 -0.84
C LEU A 101 -10.37 -6.71 -1.60
N PRO A 102 -11.68 -6.41 -1.48
CA PRO A 102 -12.72 -7.15 -2.20
C PRO A 102 -12.60 -7.02 -3.73
N VAL A 103 -12.03 -5.92 -4.23
CA VAL A 103 -11.79 -5.72 -5.66
C VAL A 103 -10.72 -6.67 -6.17
N VAL A 104 -9.58 -6.77 -5.47
CA VAL A 104 -8.47 -7.65 -5.82
C VAL A 104 -8.91 -9.12 -5.79
N GLU A 105 -9.60 -9.54 -4.73
CA GLU A 105 -10.16 -10.90 -4.62
C GLU A 105 -11.14 -11.21 -5.77
N LYS A 106 -12.04 -10.28 -6.09
CA LYS A 106 -13.00 -10.47 -7.18
C LYS A 106 -12.29 -10.65 -8.51
N LEU A 107 -11.27 -9.83 -8.81
CA LEU A 107 -10.47 -9.95 -10.03
C LEU A 107 -9.74 -11.30 -10.10
N ALA A 108 -9.15 -11.75 -9.00
CA ALA A 108 -8.49 -13.05 -8.94
C ALA A 108 -9.49 -14.21 -9.17
N ARG A 109 -10.68 -14.16 -8.54
CA ARG A 109 -11.77 -15.13 -8.79
C ARG A 109 -12.26 -15.14 -10.25
N MET A 110 -12.11 -14.03 -10.96
CA MET A 110 -12.38 -13.94 -12.40
C MET A 110 -11.24 -14.50 -13.27
N GLY A 111 -10.27 -15.18 -12.69
CA GLY A 111 -9.12 -15.76 -13.38
C GLY A 111 -8.02 -14.79 -13.78
N LYS A 112 -8.00 -13.58 -13.22
CA LYS A 112 -7.02 -12.54 -13.55
C LYS A 112 -5.79 -12.61 -12.63
N ARG A 113 -4.61 -12.36 -13.20
CA ARG A 113 -3.39 -12.13 -12.43
C ARG A 113 -3.37 -10.69 -11.94
N VAL A 114 -3.45 -10.48 -10.63
CA VAL A 114 -3.49 -9.14 -10.02
C VAL A 114 -2.19 -8.88 -9.29
N ILE A 115 -1.48 -7.81 -9.65
CA ILE A 115 -0.19 -7.42 -9.07
C ILE A 115 -0.37 -6.06 -8.40
N VAL A 116 -0.25 -6.01 -7.08
CA VAL A 116 -0.39 -4.78 -6.29
C VAL A 116 0.96 -4.37 -5.73
N ALA A 117 1.37 -3.14 -6.00
CA ALA A 117 2.53 -2.52 -5.39
C ALA A 117 2.13 -1.44 -4.40
N GLY A 118 2.81 -1.34 -3.26
CA GLY A 118 2.50 -0.32 -2.27
C GLY A 118 3.43 -0.30 -1.06
N LEU A 119 3.28 0.75 -0.24
CA LEU A 119 3.99 0.91 1.02
C LEU A 119 3.38 0.01 2.09
N ASP A 120 4.15 -0.91 2.67
CA ASP A 120 3.69 -1.76 3.78
C ASP A 120 3.65 -1.03 5.12
N GLN A 121 4.36 0.09 5.23
CA GLN A 121 4.43 0.91 6.43
C GLN A 121 4.37 2.39 6.08
N ASP A 122 3.73 3.17 6.96
CA ASP A 122 3.77 4.63 6.90
C ASP A 122 5.11 5.18 7.46
N TYR A 123 5.28 6.50 7.41
CA TYR A 123 6.48 7.19 7.92
C TYR A 123 6.70 7.03 9.44
N ARG A 124 5.72 6.51 10.18
CA ARG A 124 5.82 6.16 11.60
C ARG A 124 6.23 4.71 11.82
N ALA A 125 6.53 3.97 10.74
CA ALA A 125 6.76 2.53 10.74
C ALA A 125 5.57 1.70 11.22
N ARG A 126 4.34 2.23 11.10
CA ARG A 126 3.10 1.50 11.39
C ARG A 126 2.59 0.83 10.13
N PRO A 127 1.92 -0.32 10.23
CA PRO A 127 1.30 -0.97 9.09
C PRO A 127 0.40 0.01 8.31
N PHE A 128 0.50 -0.02 6.98
CA PHE A 128 -0.25 0.86 6.11
C PHE A 128 -1.35 0.08 5.39
N GLU A 129 -2.58 0.22 5.87
CA GLU A 129 -3.74 -0.42 5.26
C GLU A 129 -3.96 0.04 3.80
N PRO A 130 -4.40 -0.86 2.92
CA PRO A 130 -4.83 -2.24 3.15
C PRO A 130 -3.69 -3.26 2.96
N MET A 131 -2.44 -2.84 2.88
CA MET A 131 -1.32 -3.72 2.51
C MET A 131 -1.16 -4.93 3.42
N PRO A 132 -1.31 -4.86 4.77
CA PRO A 132 -1.26 -6.05 5.62
C PRO A 132 -2.29 -7.10 5.27
N ASP A 133 -3.53 -6.67 4.97
CA ASP A 133 -4.61 -7.58 4.59
C ASP A 133 -4.34 -8.21 3.20
N LEU A 134 -3.81 -7.42 2.25
CA LEU A 134 -3.38 -7.93 0.95
C LEU A 134 -2.24 -8.93 1.05
N LEU A 135 -1.27 -8.70 1.93
CA LEU A 135 -0.19 -9.66 2.18
C LEU A 135 -0.71 -10.99 2.73
N ALA A 136 -1.78 -10.96 3.55
CA ALA A 136 -2.37 -12.16 4.12
C ALA A 136 -3.07 -13.05 3.09
N ILE A 137 -3.65 -12.47 2.03
CA ILE A 137 -4.41 -13.21 1.00
C ILE A 137 -3.62 -13.48 -0.27
N ALA A 138 -2.42 -12.91 -0.42
CA ALA A 138 -1.60 -13.05 -1.63
C ALA A 138 -0.94 -14.41 -1.72
N GLU A 139 -0.96 -15.03 -2.91
CA GLU A 139 -0.18 -16.22 -3.22
C GLU A 139 1.31 -15.91 -3.36
N TYR A 140 1.66 -14.69 -3.81
CA TYR A 140 3.06 -14.31 -4.03
C TYR A 140 3.37 -12.97 -3.39
N ILE A 141 4.38 -12.95 -2.55
CA ILE A 141 4.83 -11.75 -1.83
C ILE A 141 6.26 -11.45 -2.19
N THR A 142 6.52 -10.20 -2.54
CA THR A 142 7.88 -9.68 -2.73
C THR A 142 8.08 -8.46 -1.86
N LYS A 143 8.99 -8.56 -0.91
CA LYS A 143 9.42 -7.42 -0.09
C LYS A 143 10.73 -6.87 -0.60
N THR A 144 10.69 -5.65 -1.16
CA THR A 144 11.88 -4.94 -1.63
C THR A 144 12.47 -4.09 -0.51
N LEU A 145 13.78 -3.97 -0.51
CA LEU A 145 14.51 -3.13 0.43
C LEU A 145 15.22 -2.00 -0.32
N ALA A 146 15.18 -0.80 0.24
CA ALA A 146 15.99 0.31 -0.21
C ALA A 146 17.39 0.25 0.44
N ILE A 147 18.23 1.21 0.10
CA ILE A 147 19.51 1.43 0.78
C ILE A 147 19.36 2.55 1.80
N CYS A 148 19.80 2.32 3.04
CA CYS A 148 19.77 3.32 4.08
C CYS A 148 20.72 4.47 3.73
N VAL A 149 20.19 5.68 3.58
CA VAL A 149 20.99 6.86 3.21
C VAL A 149 22.00 7.28 4.31
N VAL A 150 21.83 6.76 5.54
CA VAL A 150 22.71 7.10 6.67
C VAL A 150 23.89 6.13 6.79
N CYS A 151 23.68 4.82 6.59
CA CYS A 151 24.71 3.83 6.88
C CYS A 151 24.89 2.76 5.78
N GLY A 152 24.22 2.87 4.65
CA GLY A 152 24.35 1.92 3.53
C GLY A 152 23.69 0.55 3.73
N SER A 153 23.14 0.25 4.92
CA SER A 153 22.48 -1.05 5.18
C SER A 153 21.13 -1.16 4.49
N PRO A 154 20.59 -2.39 4.28
CA PRO A 154 19.24 -2.58 3.76
C PRO A 154 18.20 -1.81 4.60
N ALA A 155 17.34 -1.06 3.92
CA ALA A 155 16.38 -0.16 4.54
C ALA A 155 14.93 -0.56 4.23
N ASN A 156 14.11 -0.66 5.27
CA ASN A 156 12.68 -0.97 5.16
C ASN A 156 11.79 0.08 5.85
N ARG A 157 12.34 1.26 6.15
CA ARG A 157 11.62 2.37 6.79
C ARG A 157 11.64 3.58 5.88
N THR A 158 10.50 4.26 5.77
CA THR A 158 10.38 5.57 5.17
C THR A 158 10.47 6.62 6.28
N TYR A 159 11.57 7.35 6.36
CA TYR A 159 11.77 8.41 7.34
C TYR A 159 11.33 9.74 6.76
N ARG A 160 10.47 10.48 7.48
CA ARG A 160 10.05 11.83 7.09
C ARG A 160 10.95 12.88 7.73
N LYS A 161 11.64 13.66 6.91
CA LYS A 161 12.61 14.69 7.34
C LYS A 161 11.96 15.97 7.86
N VAL A 162 10.73 16.24 7.42
CA VAL A 162 10.01 17.49 7.71
C VAL A 162 8.85 17.25 8.66
N GLN A 163 8.61 18.22 9.54
CA GLN A 163 7.44 18.21 10.43
C GLN A 163 6.26 18.83 9.70
N ARG A 164 5.37 17.99 9.21
CA ARG A 164 4.10 18.41 8.60
C ARG A 164 2.97 17.56 9.17
N ALA A 165 1.81 18.18 9.40
CA ALA A 165 0.62 17.48 9.85
C ALA A 165 0.14 16.46 8.79
N GLY A 166 -0.55 15.41 9.24
CA GLY A 166 -1.13 14.39 8.38
C GLY A 166 -0.25 13.15 8.19
N ARG A 167 -0.94 12.02 7.96
CA ARG A 167 -0.30 10.72 7.71
C ARG A 167 0.35 10.68 6.35
N VAL A 168 -0.25 11.32 5.36
CA VAL A 168 0.22 11.38 3.98
C VAL A 168 0.63 12.81 3.67
N VAL A 169 1.89 13.01 3.28
CA VAL A 169 2.42 14.24 2.73
C VAL A 169 3.02 13.88 1.38
N VAL A 170 2.52 14.51 0.32
CA VAL A 170 3.02 14.31 -1.04
C VAL A 170 4.39 14.97 -1.17
N GLY A 171 5.41 14.22 -1.61
CA GLY A 171 6.76 14.72 -1.83
C GLY A 171 7.76 13.59 -2.10
N GLY A 172 8.94 13.96 -2.54
CA GLY A 172 10.04 13.08 -2.90
C GLY A 172 11.17 13.08 -1.86
N THR A 173 12.41 13.07 -2.37
CA THR A 173 13.63 13.04 -1.57
C THR A 173 13.83 14.27 -0.68
N GLU A 174 13.16 15.36 -0.97
CA GLU A 174 13.15 16.57 -0.14
C GLU A 174 12.39 16.35 1.20
N ILE A 175 11.38 15.47 1.20
CA ILE A 175 10.54 15.18 2.36
C ILE A 175 10.88 13.85 3.02
N TYR A 176 11.22 12.83 2.23
CA TYR A 176 11.39 11.46 2.69
C TYR A 176 12.76 10.90 2.35
N GLU A 177 13.20 9.95 3.13
CA GLU A 177 14.39 9.15 2.86
C GLU A 177 14.24 7.72 3.38
N ALA A 178 14.99 6.78 2.79
CA ALA A 178 15.02 5.40 3.25
C ALA A 178 16.01 5.23 4.38
N ARG A 179 15.58 4.59 5.48
CA ARG A 179 16.44 4.24 6.60
C ARG A 179 16.29 2.78 7.01
N CYS A 180 17.38 2.18 7.48
CA CYS A 180 17.32 0.92 8.20
C CYS A 180 16.65 1.12 9.57
N ARG A 181 16.26 0.05 10.25
CA ARG A 181 15.58 0.12 11.55
C ARG A 181 16.38 0.96 12.57
N ARG A 182 17.69 0.68 12.72
CA ARG A 182 18.56 1.39 13.66
C ARG A 182 18.61 2.90 13.38
N CYS A 183 18.90 3.30 12.14
CA CYS A 183 19.01 4.72 11.78
C CYS A 183 17.66 5.45 11.84
N PHE A 184 16.56 4.75 11.61
CA PHE A 184 15.21 5.27 11.78
C PHE A 184 14.93 5.58 13.25
N ASP A 185 15.20 4.63 14.16
CA ASP A 185 14.94 4.79 15.59
C ASP A 185 15.82 5.89 16.21
N LEU A 186 17.09 5.97 15.82
CA LEU A 186 18.00 7.04 16.24
C LEU A 186 17.52 8.42 15.77
N GLY A 187 17.10 8.55 14.51
CA GLY A 187 16.59 9.80 13.97
C GLY A 187 15.30 10.27 14.66
N ARG A 188 14.43 9.33 15.03
CA ARG A 188 13.21 9.66 15.79
C ARG A 188 13.51 10.16 17.21
N ARG A 189 14.47 9.55 17.90
CA ARG A 189 14.88 9.98 19.25
C ARG A 189 15.53 11.37 19.25
N ALA A 190 16.22 11.70 18.19
CA ALA A 190 16.85 13.02 18.03
C ALA A 190 15.84 14.13 17.63
N SER A 191 14.62 13.78 17.23
CA SER A 191 13.59 14.74 16.86
C SER A 191 12.64 14.99 18.04
N PRO A 192 12.63 16.19 18.66
CA PRO A 192 11.83 16.48 19.86
C PRO A 192 10.31 16.39 19.66
N ALA A 193 9.85 16.31 18.41
CA ALA A 193 8.42 16.20 18.06
C ALA A 193 8.05 14.79 17.55
N ALA A 194 8.88 13.78 17.73
CA ALA A 194 8.53 12.43 17.38
C ALA A 194 7.45 11.92 18.36
N GLU A 195 6.21 11.80 17.89
CA GLU A 195 5.18 11.09 18.64
C GLU A 195 5.71 9.70 19.05
N PRO A 196 5.47 9.25 20.31
CA PRO A 196 5.87 7.92 20.73
C PRO A 196 5.31 6.89 19.76
N ILE A 197 6.11 5.86 19.44
CA ILE A 197 5.63 4.71 18.71
C ILE A 197 4.66 4.00 19.65
N GLY A 198 3.37 4.36 19.59
CA GLY A 198 2.35 3.61 20.30
C GLY A 198 2.39 2.15 19.82
N ASP A 199 2.01 1.23 20.69
CA ASP A 199 1.89 -0.18 20.33
C ASP A 199 0.97 -0.31 19.09
N PRO A 200 1.49 -0.76 17.93
CA PRO A 200 0.67 -0.92 16.72
C PRO A 200 -0.41 -2.00 16.89
N TYR A 201 -0.30 -2.83 17.92
CA TYR A 201 -1.24 -3.90 18.27
C TYR A 201 -2.12 -3.56 19.47
N ALA A 202 -1.97 -2.36 20.07
CA ALA A 202 -2.86 -1.91 21.13
C ALA A 202 -4.30 -1.91 20.60
N GLN A 203 -5.14 -2.77 21.18
CA GLN A 203 -6.56 -2.77 20.88
C GLN A 203 -7.16 -1.41 21.31
N PRO A 204 -8.06 -0.81 20.51
CA PRO A 204 -8.75 0.39 20.93
C PRO A 204 -9.46 0.06 22.25
N SER A 205 -9.12 0.78 23.32
CA SER A 205 -9.75 0.64 24.63
C SER A 205 -11.27 0.67 24.43
N ALA A 206 -11.95 -0.37 24.89
CA ALA A 206 -13.41 -0.45 24.81
C ALA A 206 -14.00 0.85 25.36
N ARG A 207 -14.77 1.56 24.54
CA ARG A 207 -15.48 2.76 25.01
C ARG A 207 -16.30 2.36 26.24
N PRO A 208 -16.21 3.10 27.37
CA PRO A 208 -17.01 2.79 28.53
C PRO A 208 -18.49 2.80 28.13
N ARG A 209 -19.17 1.68 28.34
CA ARG A 209 -20.62 1.57 28.11
C ARG A 209 -21.30 2.66 28.93
N ALA A 210 -21.95 3.60 28.25
CA ALA A 210 -22.79 4.58 28.91
C ALA A 210 -23.78 3.84 29.83
N ARG A 211 -23.66 4.04 31.14
CA ARG A 211 -24.61 3.55 32.14
C ARG A 211 -25.98 4.13 31.78
N ARG A 212 -26.90 3.31 31.32
CA ARG A 212 -28.29 3.70 31.18
C ARG A 212 -28.78 4.10 32.56
N ALA A 213 -29.10 5.39 32.75
CA ALA A 213 -29.78 5.88 33.94
C ALA A 213 -31.18 5.22 33.99
N VAL A 214 -31.35 4.36 35.00
CA VAL A 214 -32.67 3.80 35.32
C VAL A 214 -33.47 4.92 35.95
N ALA A 215 -34.42 5.49 35.21
CA ALA A 215 -35.37 6.48 35.74
C ALA A 215 -36.29 5.80 36.77
N ALA A 216 -36.08 6.11 38.03
CA ALA A 216 -36.95 5.67 39.10
C ALA A 216 -38.33 6.37 38.95
N ARG A 217 -39.34 5.64 38.51
CA ARG A 217 -40.73 6.04 38.56
C ARG A 217 -41.19 6.11 40.00
N ARG A 218 -41.24 7.29 40.58
CA ARG A 218 -41.99 7.54 41.83
C ARG A 218 -43.49 7.34 41.58
N ARG A 219 -44.04 6.26 42.10
CA ARG A 219 -45.49 6.10 42.25
C ARG A 219 -45.98 7.10 43.31
N ARG A 220 -46.83 8.05 42.92
CA ARG A 220 -47.69 8.78 43.87
C ARG A 220 -48.86 7.85 44.20
N VAL A 221 -48.99 7.53 45.48
CA VAL A 221 -50.20 6.93 46.06
C VAL A 221 -51.08 8.08 46.55
N ARG A 222 -52.31 8.05 46.17
CA ARG A 222 -53.40 8.79 46.82
C ARG A 222 -54.01 7.93 47.89
#